data_3afc83bd75e4a565bc0bc1a86a2377d1
#
_entry.id   3afc83bd75e4a565bc0bc1a86a2377d1
#
_cell.length_a   1.000
_cell.length_b   1.000
_cell.length_c   1.000
_cell.angle_alpha   90.00
_cell.angle_beta   90.00
_cell.angle_gamma   90.00
#
_symmetry.space_group_name_H-M   'P 1'
#
loop_
_entity.id
_entity.type
_entity.pdbx_description
1 polymer ?
#
loop_
_entity_poly.entity_id
_entity_poly.type
_entity_poly.pdbx_seq_one_letter_code
_entity_poly.pdbx_strand_id
1 'polypeptide(L)'
;MCIRDRWLCAPKGSAFLHVRKDLQNLIHPLTISHGMTTPLGNSTRFRHEFDWTGTRDVSAWCVLPFVIENLTKLVGMNWSEIITHNRNLAIRGRKIICKKLNIVPPCPDYMISSIATIKISSNQVNEIDLYEPDPLHVKLLEDYDIQVPVWSWPNPQGRYIRISAQLYNYEDEYEYLANILEKCL
;
A
#
# COMPACT_ATOMS: atom_id res chain seq x y z
N MET A 1 -0.02 -2.47 -5.24
CA MET A 1 -0.23 -1.90 -3.90
C MET A 1 -1.73 -1.75 -3.65
N CYS A 2 -2.21 -2.19 -2.49
CA CYS A 2 -3.64 -2.19 -2.18
C CYS A 2 -4.07 -0.83 -1.60
N ILE A 3 -4.38 0.13 -2.46
CA ILE A 3 -4.85 1.46 -2.04
C ILE A 3 -6.25 1.36 -1.44
N ARG A 4 -7.09 0.54 -2.03
CA ARG A 4 -8.51 0.42 -1.74
C ARG A 4 -8.82 -0.02 -0.30
N ASP A 5 -8.20 -1.10 0.17
CA ASP A 5 -8.44 -1.68 1.50
C ASP A 5 -7.62 -1.03 2.61
N ARG A 6 -6.70 -0.14 2.28
CA ARG A 6 -5.85 0.58 3.23
C ARG A 6 -6.21 2.06 3.28
N TRP A 7 -5.93 2.82 2.23
CA TRP A 7 -6.17 4.27 2.23
C TRP A 7 -7.61 4.70 1.94
N LEU A 8 -8.37 3.91 1.18
CA LEU A 8 -9.82 4.13 1.06
C LEU A 8 -10.61 3.50 2.20
N CYS A 9 -10.00 2.66 3.05
CA CYS A 9 -10.66 1.93 4.13
C CYS A 9 -11.88 1.12 3.66
N ALA A 10 -11.83 0.58 2.44
CA ALA A 10 -12.89 -0.21 1.84
C ALA A 10 -12.68 -1.72 2.11
N PRO A 11 -13.72 -2.56 2.00
CA PRO A 11 -13.60 -3.99 2.21
C PRO A 11 -12.59 -4.65 1.25
N LYS A 12 -11.89 -5.68 1.71
CA LYS A 12 -11.03 -6.52 0.86
C LYS A 12 -11.87 -7.20 -0.23
N GLY A 13 -11.23 -7.66 -1.31
CA GLY A 13 -11.90 -8.43 -2.37
C GLY A 13 -12.36 -7.62 -3.58
N SER A 14 -12.24 -6.29 -3.57
CA SER A 14 -12.48 -5.45 -4.76
C SER A 14 -11.19 -4.84 -5.30
N ALA A 15 -11.15 -4.60 -6.60
CA ALA A 15 -10.10 -3.87 -7.28
C ALA A 15 -10.67 -3.20 -8.53
N PHE A 16 -9.94 -2.27 -9.12
CA PHE A 16 -10.27 -1.78 -10.46
C PHE A 16 -9.07 -1.99 -11.39
N LEU A 17 -9.38 -2.23 -12.66
CA LEU A 17 -8.42 -2.32 -13.74
C LEU A 17 -8.70 -1.19 -14.73
N HIS A 18 -7.73 -0.30 -14.91
CA HIS A 18 -7.76 0.69 -15.98
C HIS A 18 -6.86 0.23 -17.13
N VAL A 19 -7.44 0.12 -18.32
CA VAL A 19 -6.71 -0.23 -19.54
C VAL A 19 -7.03 0.80 -20.62
N ARG A 20 -6.00 1.35 -21.21
CA ARG A 20 -6.08 2.25 -22.35
C ARG A 20 -6.91 1.61 -23.47
N LYS A 21 -7.82 2.35 -24.10
CA LYS A 21 -8.83 1.82 -25.03
C LYS A 21 -8.24 1.04 -26.19
N ASP A 22 -7.12 1.48 -26.74
CA ASP A 22 -6.41 0.85 -27.85
C ASP A 22 -5.74 -0.49 -27.48
N LEU A 23 -5.53 -0.75 -26.17
CA LEU A 23 -4.93 -1.97 -25.66
C LEU A 23 -5.96 -2.98 -25.10
N GLN A 24 -7.22 -2.60 -24.99
CA GLN A 24 -8.25 -3.45 -24.38
C GLN A 24 -8.46 -4.78 -25.09
N ASN A 25 -8.26 -4.83 -26.40
CA ASN A 25 -8.39 -6.06 -27.20
C ASN A 25 -7.23 -7.06 -27.01
N LEU A 26 -6.14 -6.63 -26.36
CA LEU A 26 -4.97 -7.46 -26.11
C LEU A 26 -4.96 -8.09 -24.72
N ILE A 27 -5.92 -7.71 -23.88
CA ILE A 27 -5.94 -8.10 -22.45
C ILE A 27 -7.23 -8.85 -22.17
N HIS A 28 -7.08 -10.06 -21.64
CA HIS A 28 -8.17 -10.95 -21.25
C HIS A 28 -8.02 -11.36 -19.78
N PRO A 29 -9.13 -11.65 -19.07
CA PRO A 29 -9.05 -12.21 -17.72
C PRO A 29 -8.54 -13.65 -17.76
N LEU A 30 -7.89 -14.11 -16.70
CA LEU A 30 -7.44 -15.50 -16.58
C LEU A 30 -8.63 -16.48 -16.54
N THR A 31 -9.78 -16.05 -16.04
CA THR A 31 -11.00 -16.86 -15.98
C THR A 31 -11.90 -16.50 -17.15
N ILE A 32 -12.11 -17.44 -18.05
CA ILE A 32 -13.08 -17.34 -19.15
C ILE A 32 -14.47 -17.64 -18.62
N SER A 33 -15.41 -16.77 -18.89
CA SER A 33 -16.82 -16.89 -18.49
C SER A 33 -17.75 -16.43 -19.62
N HIS A 34 -19.03 -16.29 -19.32
CA HIS A 34 -20.07 -15.86 -20.29
C HIS A 34 -19.71 -14.57 -21.06
N GLY A 35 -18.93 -13.69 -20.47
CA GLY A 35 -18.45 -12.48 -21.12
C GLY A 35 -17.72 -12.71 -22.45
N MET A 36 -17.12 -13.88 -22.65
CA MET A 36 -16.44 -14.23 -23.89
C MET A 36 -17.42 -14.44 -25.08
N THR A 37 -18.61 -14.97 -24.82
CA THR A 37 -19.60 -15.33 -25.85
C THR A 37 -20.85 -14.47 -25.87
N THR A 38 -21.07 -13.66 -24.81
CA THR A 38 -22.23 -12.77 -24.73
C THR A 38 -22.24 -11.76 -25.89
N PRO A 39 -23.39 -11.53 -26.56
CA PRO A 39 -23.53 -10.47 -27.55
C PRO A 39 -23.13 -9.10 -26.98
N LEU A 40 -22.40 -8.28 -27.77
CA LEU A 40 -21.79 -7.05 -27.26
C LEU A 40 -22.81 -5.97 -26.86
N GLY A 41 -23.95 -5.87 -27.58
CA GLY A 41 -24.90 -4.78 -27.35
C GLY A 41 -24.19 -3.42 -27.41
N ASN A 42 -24.39 -2.59 -26.37
CA ASN A 42 -23.78 -1.28 -26.24
C ASN A 42 -22.44 -1.29 -25.45
N SER A 43 -21.90 -2.49 -25.13
CA SER A 43 -20.67 -2.63 -24.36
C SER A 43 -19.53 -3.19 -25.21
N THR A 44 -18.31 -3.18 -24.68
CA THR A 44 -17.12 -3.75 -25.33
C THR A 44 -16.88 -5.17 -24.88
N ARG A 45 -16.16 -5.97 -25.68
CA ARG A 45 -15.74 -7.31 -25.27
C ARG A 45 -14.94 -7.28 -23.97
N PHE A 46 -14.02 -6.34 -23.84
CA PHE A 46 -13.25 -6.13 -22.62
C PHE A 46 -14.13 -5.97 -21.37
N ARG A 47 -15.18 -5.11 -21.45
CA ARG A 47 -16.14 -4.93 -20.35
C ARG A 47 -16.89 -6.23 -20.02
N HIS A 48 -17.41 -6.93 -21.04
CA HIS A 48 -18.13 -8.19 -20.81
C HIS A 48 -17.25 -9.25 -20.13
N GLU A 49 -16.00 -9.38 -20.53
CA GLU A 49 -15.08 -10.38 -19.99
C GLU A 49 -14.65 -10.06 -18.56
N PHE A 50 -14.38 -8.79 -18.23
CA PHE A 50 -13.88 -8.38 -16.91
C PHE A 50 -14.99 -8.05 -15.91
N ASP A 51 -16.13 -7.53 -16.36
CA ASP A 51 -17.25 -7.17 -15.46
C ASP A 51 -17.89 -8.42 -14.84
N TRP A 52 -17.87 -9.56 -15.54
CA TRP A 52 -18.41 -10.81 -15.03
C TRP A 52 -17.50 -12.02 -15.32
N THR A 53 -16.70 -12.40 -14.34
CA THR A 53 -15.79 -13.56 -14.43
C THR A 53 -16.36 -14.83 -13.78
N GLY A 54 -17.62 -14.84 -13.39
CA GLY A 54 -18.32 -15.94 -12.72
C GLY A 54 -19.10 -15.47 -11.49
N THR A 55 -19.96 -16.34 -10.95
CA THR A 55 -20.75 -16.05 -9.75
C THR A 55 -19.85 -15.93 -8.52
N ARG A 56 -19.94 -14.79 -7.83
CA ARG A 56 -19.18 -14.49 -6.62
C ARG A 56 -19.86 -13.41 -5.80
N ASP A 57 -19.41 -13.20 -4.57
CA ASP A 57 -19.82 -12.07 -3.75
C ASP A 57 -19.28 -10.76 -4.35
N VAL A 58 -20.19 -9.85 -4.66
CA VAL A 58 -19.89 -8.51 -5.21
C VAL A 58 -20.01 -7.40 -4.18
N SER A 59 -20.30 -7.71 -2.93
CA SER A 59 -20.54 -6.72 -1.85
C SER A 59 -19.41 -5.73 -1.72
N ALA A 60 -18.15 -6.20 -1.80
CA ALA A 60 -16.97 -5.35 -1.72
C ALA A 60 -16.89 -4.30 -2.83
N TRP A 61 -17.46 -4.56 -4.01
CA TRP A 61 -17.51 -3.60 -5.11
C TRP A 61 -18.63 -2.60 -4.93
N CYS A 62 -19.80 -3.08 -4.49
CA CYS A 62 -20.98 -2.24 -4.27
C CYS A 62 -20.73 -1.18 -3.19
N VAL A 63 -19.86 -1.44 -2.21
CA VAL A 63 -19.52 -0.51 -1.14
C VAL A 63 -18.55 0.59 -1.59
N LEU A 64 -17.75 0.39 -2.64
CA LEU A 64 -16.74 1.38 -3.07
C LEU A 64 -17.28 2.78 -3.34
N PRO A 65 -18.36 2.99 -4.11
CA PRO A 65 -18.93 4.32 -4.32
C PRO A 65 -19.31 5.00 -3.00
N PHE A 66 -19.93 4.23 -2.09
CA PHE A 66 -20.31 4.73 -0.77
C PHE A 66 -19.09 5.22 0.04
N VAL A 67 -17.99 4.45 0.04
CA VAL A 67 -16.75 4.85 0.74
C VAL A 67 -16.16 6.12 0.15
N ILE A 68 -16.07 6.20 -1.19
CA ILE A 68 -15.54 7.38 -1.89
C ILE A 68 -16.34 8.64 -1.56
N GLU A 69 -17.67 8.54 -1.49
CA GLU A 69 -18.55 9.68 -1.23
C GLU A 69 -18.61 10.08 0.26
N ASN A 70 -18.47 9.11 1.17
CA ASN A 70 -18.73 9.33 2.59
C ASN A 70 -17.49 9.45 3.46
N LEU A 71 -16.32 8.94 3.07
CA LEU A 71 -15.10 9.08 3.86
C LEU A 71 -14.78 10.55 4.13
N THR A 72 -14.87 11.40 3.12
CA THR A 72 -14.63 12.84 3.23
C THR A 72 -15.59 13.53 4.22
N LYS A 73 -16.86 13.11 4.21
CA LYS A 73 -17.87 13.63 5.15
C LYS A 73 -17.59 13.16 6.58
N LEU A 74 -17.18 11.88 6.74
CA LEU A 74 -16.90 11.29 8.04
C LEU A 74 -15.73 11.99 8.74
N VAL A 75 -14.68 12.34 8.00
CA VAL A 75 -13.47 12.95 8.55
C VAL A 75 -13.47 14.48 8.47
N GLY A 76 -14.47 15.09 7.82
CA GLY A 76 -14.56 16.55 7.64
C GLY A 76 -13.48 17.16 6.75
N MET A 77 -12.87 16.37 5.86
CA MET A 77 -11.78 16.77 4.97
C MET A 77 -12.08 16.36 3.53
N ASN A 78 -11.71 17.18 2.56
CA ASN A 78 -11.78 16.78 1.15
C ASN A 78 -10.59 15.85 0.78
N TRP A 79 -10.65 15.19 -0.39
CA TRP A 79 -9.63 14.25 -0.83
C TRP A 79 -8.23 14.86 -0.95
N SER A 80 -8.12 16.11 -1.38
CA SER A 80 -6.83 16.81 -1.48
C SER A 80 -6.20 17.03 -0.10
N GLU A 81 -7.02 17.38 0.89
CA GLU A 81 -6.59 17.55 2.27
C GLU A 81 -6.16 16.22 2.89
N ILE A 82 -6.90 15.13 2.68
CA ILE A 82 -6.55 13.78 3.15
C ILE A 82 -5.21 13.33 2.53
N ILE A 83 -5.05 13.49 1.22
CA ILE A 83 -3.81 13.11 0.52
C ILE A 83 -2.63 13.93 1.04
N THR A 84 -2.82 15.24 1.21
CA THR A 84 -1.79 16.16 1.71
C THR A 84 -1.41 15.83 3.16
N HIS A 85 -2.40 15.57 4.02
CA HIS A 85 -2.19 15.15 5.41
C HIS A 85 -1.33 13.88 5.47
N ASN A 86 -1.76 12.81 4.80
CA ASN A 86 -1.07 11.53 4.80
C ASN A 86 0.37 11.65 4.25
N ARG A 87 0.54 12.41 3.16
CA ARG A 87 1.86 12.68 2.60
C ARG A 87 2.77 13.40 3.58
N ASN A 88 2.28 14.46 4.20
CA ASN A 88 3.07 15.22 5.16
C ASN A 88 3.43 14.39 6.39
N LEU A 89 2.51 13.58 6.89
CA LEU A 89 2.76 12.67 8.00
C LEU A 89 3.82 11.61 7.65
N ALA A 90 3.76 11.01 6.45
CA ALA A 90 4.78 10.06 5.98
C ALA A 90 6.18 10.70 5.87
N ILE A 91 6.25 11.95 5.39
CA ILE A 91 7.51 12.71 5.30
C ILE A 91 8.06 13.02 6.69
N ARG A 92 7.22 13.47 7.63
CA ARG A 92 7.63 13.73 9.02
C ARG A 92 8.11 12.45 9.70
N GLY A 93 7.33 11.35 9.63
CA GLY A 93 7.73 10.06 10.18
C GLY A 93 9.07 9.57 9.62
N ARG A 94 9.30 9.70 8.30
CA ARG A 94 10.59 9.40 7.68
C ARG A 94 11.71 10.27 8.26
N LYS A 95 11.48 11.57 8.39
CA LYS A 95 12.50 12.49 8.95
C LYS A 95 12.85 12.17 10.40
N ILE A 96 11.85 11.83 11.22
CA ILE A 96 12.06 11.41 12.61
C ILE A 96 12.99 10.19 12.66
N ILE A 97 12.65 9.12 11.92
CA ILE A 97 13.42 7.88 11.91
C ILE A 97 14.83 8.12 11.33
N CYS A 98 14.95 8.80 10.19
CA CYS A 98 16.24 9.07 9.58
C CYS A 98 17.15 9.91 10.48
N LYS A 99 16.60 10.92 11.16
CA LYS A 99 17.35 11.75 12.15
C LYS A 99 17.82 10.92 13.33
N LYS A 100 16.93 10.09 13.89
CA LYS A 100 17.23 9.26 15.06
C LYS A 100 18.34 8.24 14.77
N LEU A 101 18.28 7.60 13.60
CA LEU A 101 19.26 6.59 13.19
C LEU A 101 20.49 7.16 12.45
N ASN A 102 20.57 8.48 12.31
CA ASN A 102 21.64 9.18 11.57
C ASN A 102 21.85 8.64 10.14
N ILE A 103 20.77 8.43 9.40
CA ILE A 103 20.77 7.92 8.02
C ILE A 103 20.18 8.92 7.04
N VAL A 104 20.71 8.88 5.80
CA VAL A 104 20.24 9.72 4.70
C VAL A 104 18.99 9.07 4.07
N PRO A 105 17.91 9.84 3.84
CA PRO A 105 16.75 9.33 3.12
C PRO A 105 17.13 8.82 1.71
N PRO A 106 16.58 7.68 1.25
CA PRO A 106 16.96 7.08 -0.03
C PRO A 106 16.44 7.85 -1.26
N CYS A 107 15.52 8.78 -1.07
CA CYS A 107 14.97 9.61 -2.14
C CYS A 107 14.48 10.97 -1.59
N PRO A 108 14.35 11.99 -2.45
CA PRO A 108 13.85 13.31 -2.04
C PRO A 108 12.36 13.30 -1.65
N ASP A 109 11.94 14.30 -0.83
CA ASP A 109 10.56 14.41 -0.31
C ASP A 109 9.48 14.48 -1.41
N TYR A 110 9.80 15.02 -2.59
CA TYR A 110 8.82 15.12 -3.68
C TYR A 110 8.43 13.76 -4.28
N MET A 111 9.22 12.71 -4.07
CA MET A 111 8.92 11.34 -4.50
C MET A 111 8.09 10.56 -3.49
N ILE A 112 7.77 11.15 -2.33
CA ILE A 112 7.00 10.50 -1.27
C ILE A 112 5.51 10.84 -1.42
N SER A 113 4.66 9.82 -1.28
CA SER A 113 3.23 9.94 -1.08
C SER A 113 2.88 9.56 0.37
N SER A 114 1.91 8.67 0.57
CA SER A 114 1.49 8.18 1.91
C SER A 114 2.38 7.06 2.45
N ILE A 115 3.45 6.69 1.73
CA ILE A 115 4.40 5.64 2.09
C ILE A 115 5.80 6.19 1.97
N ALA A 116 6.67 5.82 2.91
CA ALA A 116 8.10 6.06 2.82
C ALA A 116 8.90 4.79 3.14
N THR A 117 9.90 4.52 2.30
CA THR A 117 10.88 3.46 2.51
C THR A 117 12.15 4.06 3.09
N ILE A 118 12.75 3.37 4.06
CA ILE A 118 13.95 3.81 4.78
C ILE A 118 14.95 2.65 4.77
N LYS A 119 16.18 2.93 4.37
CA LYS A 119 17.28 1.96 4.45
C LYS A 119 17.85 2.00 5.86
N ILE A 120 17.67 0.94 6.64
CA ILE A 120 18.07 0.89 8.06
C ILE A 120 19.45 0.26 8.29
N SER A 121 19.95 -0.54 7.32
CA SER A 121 21.28 -1.14 7.40
C SER A 121 21.82 -1.45 6.01
N SER A 122 23.13 -1.49 5.87
CA SER A 122 23.82 -1.97 4.68
C SER A 122 24.04 -3.49 4.70
N ASN A 123 23.93 -4.13 5.86
CA ASN A 123 24.08 -5.55 6.00
C ASN A 123 22.79 -6.27 5.57
N GLN A 124 22.92 -7.25 4.70
CA GLN A 124 21.82 -8.20 4.44
C GLN A 124 21.74 -9.20 5.60
N VAL A 125 20.54 -9.64 5.90
CA VAL A 125 20.36 -10.92 6.56
C VAL A 125 20.77 -11.98 5.54
N ASN A 126 21.69 -12.85 5.89
CA ASN A 126 22.19 -13.92 5.01
C ASN A 126 21.02 -14.80 4.60
N GLU A 127 20.83 -14.97 3.30
CA GLU A 127 19.76 -15.70 2.63
C GLU A 127 18.38 -15.07 2.78
N ILE A 128 17.90 -14.53 1.67
CA ILE A 128 16.51 -14.08 1.56
C ILE A 128 15.66 -15.34 1.34
N ASP A 129 15.13 -15.89 2.41
CA ASP A 129 13.98 -16.77 2.27
C ASP A 129 12.77 -15.86 1.96
N LEU A 130 12.21 -16.02 0.77
CA LEU A 130 11.03 -15.27 0.32
C LEU A 130 9.78 -15.63 1.11
N TYR A 131 9.81 -16.70 1.87
CA TYR A 131 8.67 -17.25 2.61
C TYR A 131 8.74 -16.98 4.11
N GLU A 132 9.93 -16.65 4.65
CA GLU A 132 10.08 -16.30 6.06
C GLU A 132 10.16 -14.80 6.28
N PRO A 133 9.46 -14.27 7.30
CA PRO A 133 9.55 -12.85 7.64
C PRO A 133 10.95 -12.54 8.20
N ASP A 134 11.41 -11.32 7.93
CA ASP A 134 12.68 -10.84 8.48
C ASP A 134 12.65 -10.90 10.03
N PRO A 135 13.71 -11.42 10.71
CA PRO A 135 13.75 -11.54 12.18
C PRO A 135 13.48 -10.22 12.91
N LEU A 136 13.88 -9.07 12.35
CA LEU A 136 13.56 -7.77 12.94
C LEU A 136 12.05 -7.48 12.84
N HIS A 137 11.38 -7.89 11.75
CA HIS A 137 9.93 -7.74 11.65
C HIS A 137 9.21 -8.52 12.75
N VAL A 138 9.62 -9.77 12.97
CA VAL A 138 9.06 -10.63 14.03
C VAL A 138 9.31 -10.01 15.40
N LYS A 139 10.54 -9.57 15.68
CA LYS A 139 10.89 -8.93 16.94
C LYS A 139 10.12 -7.64 17.20
N LEU A 140 9.96 -6.80 16.18
CA LEU A 140 9.18 -5.56 16.30
C LEU A 140 7.72 -5.84 16.63
N LEU A 141 7.15 -6.89 16.04
CA LEU A 141 5.76 -7.29 16.27
C LEU A 141 5.57 -7.92 17.66
N GLU A 142 6.40 -8.89 18.03
CA GLU A 142 6.20 -9.70 19.25
C GLU A 142 6.62 -8.99 20.53
N ASP A 143 7.72 -8.21 20.50
CA ASP A 143 8.28 -7.57 21.69
C ASP A 143 7.75 -6.13 21.90
N TYR A 144 7.29 -5.47 20.82
CA TYR A 144 7.01 -4.03 20.86
C TYR A 144 5.66 -3.63 20.24
N ASP A 145 4.85 -4.57 19.80
CA ASP A 145 3.55 -4.34 19.13
C ASP A 145 3.66 -3.44 17.88
N ILE A 146 4.80 -3.48 17.19
CA ILE A 146 5.07 -2.68 15.99
C ILE A 146 4.95 -3.54 14.74
N GLN A 147 3.94 -3.25 13.90
CA GLN A 147 3.75 -3.94 12.62
C GLN A 147 4.25 -3.08 11.45
N VAL A 148 5.49 -3.25 11.05
CA VAL A 148 6.08 -2.62 9.86
C VAL A 148 6.75 -3.68 8.97
N PRO A 149 6.61 -3.62 7.64
CA PRO A 149 7.36 -4.50 6.76
C PRO A 149 8.86 -4.22 6.85
N VAL A 150 9.64 -5.28 7.03
CA VAL A 150 11.11 -5.27 6.97
C VAL A 150 11.53 -6.25 5.89
N TRP A 151 12.48 -5.87 5.04
CA TRP A 151 12.98 -6.76 3.99
C TRP A 151 14.39 -6.37 3.55
N SER A 152 15.10 -7.34 2.98
CA SER A 152 16.39 -7.12 2.33
C SER A 152 16.21 -6.87 0.84
N TRP A 153 17.01 -5.96 0.26
CA TRP A 153 17.00 -5.64 -1.16
C TRP A 153 18.40 -5.76 -1.75
N PRO A 154 18.57 -6.44 -2.90
CA PRO A 154 19.90 -6.73 -3.44
C PRO A 154 20.58 -5.55 -4.12
N ASN A 155 19.82 -4.58 -4.69
CA ASN A 155 20.40 -3.47 -5.43
C ASN A 155 19.57 -2.18 -5.31
N PRO A 156 20.04 -1.16 -4.55
CA PRO A 156 21.24 -1.20 -3.71
C PRO A 156 21.07 -2.15 -2.51
N GLN A 157 22.14 -2.87 -2.20
CA GLN A 157 22.14 -3.83 -1.09
C GLN A 157 21.80 -3.15 0.23
N GLY A 158 20.91 -3.75 1.00
CA GLY A 158 20.56 -3.26 2.32
C GLY A 158 19.26 -3.84 2.85
N ARG A 159 19.04 -3.56 4.13
CA ARG A 159 17.82 -3.86 4.87
C ARG A 159 16.96 -2.62 4.94
N TYR A 160 15.70 -2.78 4.63
CA TYR A 160 14.76 -1.66 4.50
C TYR A 160 13.53 -1.88 5.37
N ILE A 161 12.97 -0.79 5.85
CA ILE A 161 11.62 -0.73 6.41
C ILE A 161 10.72 0.16 5.55
N ARG A 162 9.43 -0.02 5.66
CA ARG A 162 8.43 0.82 5.03
C ARG A 162 7.41 1.30 6.05
N ILE A 163 7.33 2.60 6.21
CA ILE A 163 6.26 3.22 6.98
C ILE A 163 5.12 3.64 6.06
N SER A 164 3.91 3.62 6.58
CA SER A 164 2.70 4.10 5.93
C SER A 164 2.04 5.15 6.81
N ALA A 165 1.36 6.10 6.19
CA ALA A 165 0.60 7.12 6.90
C ALA A 165 -0.87 7.11 6.46
N GLN A 166 -1.76 7.21 7.44
CA GLN A 166 -3.19 7.39 7.25
C GLN A 166 -3.73 8.30 8.35
N LEU A 167 -4.96 8.78 8.22
CA LEU A 167 -5.61 9.71 9.15
C LEU A 167 -5.63 9.25 10.60
N TYR A 168 -5.51 7.95 10.86
CA TYR A 168 -5.48 7.36 12.20
C TYR A 168 -4.07 7.19 12.77
N ASN A 169 -3.02 7.56 12.04
CA ASN A 169 -1.65 7.53 12.54
C ASN A 169 -1.22 8.89 13.09
N TYR A 170 -0.29 8.86 14.06
CA TYR A 170 0.23 10.04 14.75
C TYR A 170 1.76 10.06 14.71
N GLU A 171 2.37 11.22 14.91
CA GLU A 171 3.84 11.37 14.91
C GLU A 171 4.51 10.55 16.01
N ASP A 172 3.89 10.47 17.19
CA ASP A 172 4.40 9.72 18.34
C ASP A 172 4.65 8.23 18.02
N GLU A 173 3.87 7.64 17.11
CA GLU A 173 4.08 6.25 16.65
C GLU A 173 5.42 6.11 15.88
N TYR A 174 5.80 7.11 15.10
CA TYR A 174 7.07 7.09 14.37
C TYR A 174 8.25 7.43 15.30
N GLU A 175 8.06 8.24 16.33
CA GLU A 175 9.05 8.46 17.37
C GLU A 175 9.29 7.17 18.18
N TYR A 176 8.21 6.48 18.55
CA TYR A 176 8.29 5.18 19.21
C TYR A 176 9.05 4.18 18.34
N LEU A 177 8.66 4.01 17.08
CA LEU A 177 9.36 3.15 16.13
C LEU A 177 10.86 3.52 16.03
N ALA A 178 11.18 4.79 15.91
CA ALA A 178 12.58 5.25 15.81
C ALA A 178 13.41 4.88 17.05
N ASN A 179 12.84 5.03 18.25
CA ASN A 179 13.49 4.69 19.51
C ASN A 179 13.71 3.16 19.64
N ILE A 180 12.76 2.35 19.18
CA ILE A 180 12.91 0.90 19.20
C ILE A 180 13.92 0.42 18.14
N LEU A 181 13.91 1.00 16.95
CA LEU A 181 14.90 0.67 15.90
C LEU A 181 16.32 0.97 16.36
N GLU A 182 16.56 2.10 17.07
CA GLU A 182 17.86 2.44 17.64
C GLU A 182 18.38 1.37 18.63
N LYS A 183 17.46 0.70 19.35
CA LYS A 183 17.81 -0.38 20.29
C LYS A 183 18.03 -1.73 19.61
N CYS A 184 17.44 -1.92 18.43
CA CYS A 184 17.43 -3.22 17.73
C CYS A 184 18.48 -3.32 16.62
N LEU A 185 19.07 -2.21 16.18
CA LEU A 185 20.09 -2.14 15.13
C LEU A 185 21.48 -1.97 15.71
#